data_04e439c68b5880a144c9246babd3f991
#
_entry.id   04e439c68b5880a144c9246babd3f991
#
_cell.length_a   1.000
_cell.length_b   1.000
_cell.length_c   1.000
_cell.angle_alpha   90.00
_cell.angle_beta   90.00
_cell.angle_gamma   90.00
#
_symmetry.space_group_name_H-M   'P 1'
#
loop_
_entity.id
_entity.type
_entity.pdbx_description
1 polymer ?
#
loop_
_entity_poly.entity_id
_entity_poly.type
_entity_poly.pdbx_seq_one_letter_code
_entity_poly.pdbx_strand_id
1 'polypeptide(L)'
;MAVPLARVRPVVVRSPEPAPKGITVLRRLRRSELPVGAVALARYLIGKTLVRELPKGRIMGRIVETEAYLPNDAACHAFNGMTPRNRSLFLERGRVYVYFIYGNYFMLNVSAEKEGVGAAVLFRALEPLEGIKMMKRGRRHVAEKDLARGPGRLAAALRVTRRFDGLDFCAPGPLWLGSAVRPAGRIGRSVR
;
A
#
# COMPACT_ATOMS: atom_id res chain seq x y z
N MET A 1 -30.53 -8.25 18.33
CA MET A 1 -29.22 -8.72 18.83
C MET A 1 -28.17 -8.18 17.89
N ALA A 2 -27.37 -7.21 18.33
CA ALA A 2 -26.31 -6.62 17.50
C ALA A 2 -25.09 -7.56 17.48
N VAL A 3 -24.70 -8.01 16.29
CA VAL A 3 -23.47 -8.79 16.08
C VAL A 3 -22.28 -7.86 16.36
N PRO A 4 -21.34 -8.23 17.24
CA PRO A 4 -20.18 -7.37 17.53
C PRO A 4 -19.32 -7.23 16.27
N LEU A 5 -19.15 -5.99 15.81
CA LEU A 5 -18.24 -5.62 14.73
C LEU A 5 -16.82 -6.05 15.07
N ALA A 6 -16.30 -7.04 14.35
CA ALA A 6 -14.92 -7.48 14.49
C ALA A 6 -13.99 -6.32 14.09
N ARG A 7 -13.33 -5.73 15.06
CA ARG A 7 -12.34 -4.65 14.85
C ARG A 7 -11.15 -5.19 14.06
N VAL A 8 -10.99 -4.70 12.85
CA VAL A 8 -9.82 -4.95 12.03
C VAL A 8 -8.61 -4.25 12.62
N ARG A 9 -7.50 -4.97 12.78
CA ARG A 9 -6.29 -4.48 13.41
C ARG A 9 -5.18 -4.29 12.37
N PRO A 10 -4.44 -3.16 12.34
CA PRO A 10 -3.32 -2.97 11.44
C PRO A 10 -2.23 -4.03 11.67
N VAL A 11 -1.56 -4.41 10.58
CA VAL A 11 -0.43 -5.36 10.60
C VAL A 11 0.86 -4.57 10.54
N VAL A 12 1.66 -4.61 11.61
CA VAL A 12 2.94 -3.88 11.72
C VAL A 12 4.10 -4.87 11.69
N VAL A 13 5.14 -4.57 10.91
CA VAL A 13 6.42 -5.29 10.90
C VAL A 13 7.40 -4.55 11.79
N ARG A 14 7.98 -5.23 12.77
CA ARG A 14 9.10 -4.73 13.56
C ARG A 14 10.43 -5.12 12.90
N SER A 15 11.40 -4.23 13.02
CA SER A 15 12.74 -4.17 12.42
C SER A 15 13.44 -5.48 12.06
N PRO A 16 14.24 -5.50 10.98
CA PRO A 16 14.78 -6.71 10.37
C PRO A 16 15.95 -7.27 11.16
N GLU A 17 15.96 -8.59 11.33
CA GLU A 17 17.22 -9.32 11.43
C GLU A 17 18.00 -9.22 10.11
N PRO A 18 19.34 -9.31 10.12
CA PRO A 18 20.17 -9.21 8.92
C PRO A 18 19.75 -10.26 7.88
N ALA A 19 19.59 -9.81 6.64
CA ALA A 19 19.08 -10.61 5.54
C ALA A 19 20.00 -11.78 5.19
N PRO A 20 19.48 -12.97 4.85
CA PRO A 20 20.24 -13.99 4.14
C PRO A 20 20.69 -13.44 2.78
N LYS A 21 21.95 -13.74 2.40
CA LYS A 21 22.56 -13.34 1.14
C LYS A 21 21.86 -14.06 -0.03
N GLY A 22 20.95 -13.37 -0.70
CA GLY A 22 20.31 -13.81 -1.93
C GLY A 22 19.61 -12.62 -2.57
N ILE A 23 20.17 -12.10 -3.68
CA ILE A 23 19.52 -11.02 -4.45
C ILE A 23 18.34 -11.67 -5.20
N THR A 24 17.15 -11.50 -4.70
CA THR A 24 15.94 -11.87 -5.44
C THR A 24 15.73 -10.82 -6.52
N VAL A 25 15.68 -11.25 -7.78
CA VAL A 25 15.39 -10.37 -8.93
C VAL A 25 14.02 -9.74 -8.71
N LEU A 26 13.99 -8.41 -8.68
CA LEU A 26 12.75 -7.66 -8.57
C LEU A 26 11.88 -7.90 -9.83
N ARG A 27 10.71 -8.47 -9.65
CA ARG A 27 9.72 -8.64 -10.71
C ARG A 27 8.35 -8.10 -10.29
N ARG A 28 7.53 -7.71 -11.26
CA ARG A 28 6.15 -7.30 -10.99
C ARG A 28 5.33 -8.51 -10.52
N LEU A 29 4.47 -8.29 -9.52
CA LEU A 29 3.50 -9.28 -9.08
C LEU A 29 2.38 -9.42 -10.12
N ARG A 30 1.93 -10.66 -10.34
CA ARG A 30 0.74 -10.95 -11.13
C ARG A 30 -0.50 -10.85 -10.22
N ARG A 31 -1.64 -10.49 -10.77
CA ARG A 31 -2.90 -10.44 -10.00
C ARG A 31 -3.26 -11.79 -9.36
N SER A 32 -2.96 -12.89 -10.04
CA SER A 32 -3.17 -14.25 -9.51
C SER A 32 -2.38 -14.57 -8.24
N GLU A 33 -1.30 -13.84 -7.99
CA GLU A 33 -0.48 -13.98 -6.76
C GLU A 33 -1.06 -13.18 -5.59
N LEU A 34 -1.97 -12.23 -5.84
CA LEU A 34 -2.60 -11.47 -4.78
C LEU A 34 -3.73 -12.29 -4.16
N PRO A 35 -3.71 -12.57 -2.85
CA PRO A 35 -4.83 -13.23 -2.20
C PRO A 35 -6.10 -12.38 -2.26
N VAL A 36 -7.25 -13.01 -2.29
CA VAL A 36 -8.56 -12.36 -2.10
C VAL A 36 -8.76 -12.13 -0.60
N GLY A 37 -9.31 -10.97 -0.25
CA GLY A 37 -9.58 -10.59 1.13
C GLY A 37 -8.58 -9.59 1.70
N ALA A 38 -9.10 -8.49 2.24
CA ALA A 38 -8.28 -7.37 2.71
C ALA A 38 -7.23 -7.77 3.76
N VAL A 39 -7.57 -8.66 4.71
CA VAL A 39 -6.63 -9.10 5.76
C VAL A 39 -5.53 -9.99 5.18
N ALA A 40 -5.88 -10.92 4.28
CA ALA A 40 -4.91 -11.80 3.63
C ALA A 40 -3.97 -10.99 2.74
N LEU A 41 -4.51 -10.05 1.96
CA LEU A 41 -3.73 -9.17 1.09
C LEU A 41 -2.82 -8.24 1.91
N ALA A 42 -3.31 -7.66 3.01
CA ALA A 42 -2.50 -6.79 3.87
C ALA A 42 -1.26 -7.51 4.40
N ARG A 43 -1.42 -8.76 4.86
CA ARG A 43 -0.31 -9.60 5.32
C ARG A 43 0.65 -9.97 4.18
N TYR A 44 0.11 -10.37 3.02
CA TYR A 44 0.88 -10.75 1.85
C TYR A 44 1.77 -9.62 1.34
N LEU A 45 1.28 -8.38 1.40
CA LEU A 45 1.99 -7.20 0.91
C LEU A 45 3.18 -6.80 1.79
N ILE A 46 3.22 -7.19 3.06
CA ILE A 46 4.36 -6.91 3.92
C ILE A 46 5.63 -7.58 3.36
N GLY A 47 6.69 -6.79 3.23
CA GLY A 47 7.95 -7.21 2.64
C GLY A 47 8.00 -7.15 1.11
N LYS A 48 6.86 -7.01 0.43
CA LYS A 48 6.82 -6.73 -1.01
C LYS A 48 7.30 -5.31 -1.30
N THR A 49 7.50 -5.01 -2.56
CA THR A 49 8.06 -3.74 -3.00
C THR A 49 6.98 -2.91 -3.70
N LEU A 50 6.93 -1.63 -3.40
CA LEU A 50 6.14 -0.66 -4.14
C LEU A 50 7.07 0.19 -4.99
N VAL A 51 6.83 0.23 -6.30
CA VAL A 51 7.70 0.85 -7.29
C VAL A 51 6.96 1.96 -8.02
N ARG A 52 7.59 3.12 -8.11
CA ARG A 52 7.12 4.30 -8.85
C ARG A 52 8.13 4.64 -9.93
N GLU A 53 7.77 4.43 -11.19
CA GLU A 53 8.58 4.82 -12.35
C GLU A 53 8.45 6.33 -12.61
N LEU A 54 9.56 6.99 -12.86
CA LEU A 54 9.64 8.40 -13.19
C LEU A 54 10.47 8.58 -14.45
N PRO A 55 10.32 9.69 -15.21
CA PRO A 55 11.09 9.91 -16.45
C PRO A 55 12.62 9.88 -16.24
N LYS A 56 13.10 10.20 -15.03
CA LYS A 56 14.53 10.27 -14.69
C LYS A 56 14.94 9.23 -13.64
N GLY A 57 14.37 8.03 -13.67
CA GLY A 57 14.65 6.95 -12.72
C GLY A 57 13.42 6.48 -11.96
N ARG A 58 13.63 5.73 -10.89
CA ARG A 58 12.52 5.20 -10.10
C ARG A 58 12.67 5.50 -8.61
N ILE A 59 11.56 5.43 -7.92
CA ILE A 59 11.46 5.39 -6.48
C ILE A 59 10.98 4.01 -6.08
N MET A 60 11.63 3.38 -5.13
CA MET A 60 11.27 2.05 -4.65
C MET A 60 11.34 2.00 -3.13
N GLY A 61 10.36 1.32 -2.54
CA GLY A 61 10.34 1.08 -1.09
C GLY A 61 9.75 -0.28 -0.75
N ARG A 62 10.27 -0.90 0.32
CA ARG A 62 9.71 -2.12 0.89
C ARG A 62 8.53 -1.78 1.77
N ILE A 63 7.42 -2.45 1.58
CA ILE A 63 6.20 -2.27 2.38
C ILE A 63 6.45 -2.84 3.77
N VAL A 64 6.37 -2.00 4.80
CA VAL A 64 6.63 -2.37 6.19
C VAL A 64 5.42 -2.22 7.10
N GLU A 65 4.39 -1.51 6.64
CA GLU A 65 3.14 -1.34 7.37
C GLU A 65 1.96 -1.23 6.41
N THR A 66 0.89 -1.96 6.70
CA THR A 66 -0.39 -1.95 5.96
C THR A 66 -1.55 -1.93 6.93
N GLU A 67 -2.72 -1.49 6.45
CA GLU A 67 -3.97 -1.50 7.21
C GLU A 67 -5.12 -2.02 6.33
N ALA A 68 -5.82 -3.06 6.80
CA ALA A 68 -6.91 -3.68 6.05
C ALA A 68 -8.26 -3.04 6.43
N TYR A 69 -9.08 -2.77 5.40
CA TYR A 69 -10.44 -2.28 5.51
C TYR A 69 -11.39 -3.29 4.84
N LEU A 70 -12.28 -3.90 5.63
CA LEU A 70 -13.24 -4.89 5.16
C LEU A 70 -14.52 -4.23 4.64
N PRO A 71 -15.33 -4.94 3.85
CA PRO A 71 -16.59 -4.39 3.31
C PRO A 71 -17.59 -3.95 4.40
N ASN A 72 -17.58 -4.64 5.54
CA ASN A 72 -18.46 -4.38 6.69
C ASN A 72 -17.79 -3.54 7.80
N ASP A 73 -16.62 -2.97 7.56
CA ASP A 73 -15.96 -2.04 8.48
C ASP A 73 -16.53 -0.62 8.27
N ALA A 74 -17.14 -0.04 9.31
CA ALA A 74 -17.68 1.32 9.26
C ALA A 74 -16.64 2.39 8.94
N ALA A 75 -15.34 2.11 9.13
CA ALA A 75 -14.24 2.99 8.73
C ALA A 75 -13.83 2.80 7.26
N CYS A 76 -14.34 1.78 6.57
CA CYS A 76 -14.10 1.58 5.14
C CYS A 76 -14.91 2.57 4.32
N HIS A 77 -14.28 3.21 3.34
CA HIS A 77 -14.97 4.13 2.43
C HIS A 77 -16.05 3.44 1.57
N ALA A 78 -16.03 2.12 1.50
CA ALA A 78 -17.03 1.32 0.78
C ALA A 78 -18.24 0.92 1.65
N PHE A 79 -18.23 1.19 2.95
CA PHE A 79 -19.26 0.75 3.90
C PHE A 79 -20.68 1.18 3.49
N ASN A 80 -20.83 2.41 3.02
CA ASN A 80 -22.11 2.96 2.56
C ASN A 80 -22.37 2.74 1.04
N GLY A 81 -21.67 1.76 0.44
CA GLY A 81 -21.81 1.44 -0.97
C GLY A 81 -20.91 2.24 -1.90
N MET A 82 -21.11 2.01 -3.21
CA MET A 82 -20.32 2.61 -4.28
C MET A 82 -20.76 4.05 -4.57
N THR A 83 -19.77 4.92 -4.74
CA THR A 83 -19.94 6.30 -5.18
C THR A 83 -18.92 6.62 -6.28
N PRO A 84 -19.08 7.70 -7.05
CA PRO A 84 -18.06 8.12 -8.03
C PRO A 84 -16.68 8.34 -7.40
N ARG A 85 -16.62 8.70 -6.11
CA ARG A 85 -15.37 8.96 -5.39
C ARG A 85 -14.61 7.70 -5.03
N ASN A 86 -15.31 6.61 -4.69
CA ASN A 86 -14.72 5.37 -4.16
C ASN A 86 -14.83 4.17 -5.10
N ARG A 87 -15.31 4.37 -6.34
CA ARG A 87 -15.56 3.30 -7.32
C ARG A 87 -14.36 2.36 -7.52
N SER A 88 -13.14 2.86 -7.39
CA SER A 88 -11.91 2.06 -7.57
C SER A 88 -11.74 0.99 -6.49
N LEU A 89 -12.41 1.12 -5.31
CA LEU A 89 -12.46 0.08 -4.29
C LEU A 89 -13.25 -1.16 -4.71
N PHE A 90 -14.20 -0.98 -5.64
CA PHE A 90 -15.10 -2.04 -6.11
C PHE A 90 -14.57 -2.73 -7.38
N LEU A 91 -13.42 -2.29 -7.89
CA LEU A 91 -12.71 -3.00 -8.95
C LEU A 91 -12.01 -4.23 -8.39
N GLU A 92 -11.72 -5.19 -9.26
CA GLU A 92 -10.98 -6.39 -8.89
C GLU A 92 -9.69 -6.06 -8.13
N ARG A 93 -9.30 -6.90 -7.17
CA ARG A 93 -8.09 -6.73 -6.35
C ARG A 93 -6.85 -6.36 -7.18
N GLY A 94 -6.00 -5.51 -6.61
CA GLY A 94 -4.80 -5.03 -7.29
C GLY A 94 -4.98 -3.72 -8.04
N ARG A 95 -6.16 -3.07 -7.98
CA ARG A 95 -6.35 -1.72 -8.49
C ARG A 95 -5.94 -0.68 -7.47
N VAL A 96 -5.42 0.42 -7.96
CA VAL A 96 -5.03 1.58 -7.15
C VAL A 96 -6.29 2.34 -6.71
N TYR A 97 -6.40 2.62 -5.42
CA TYR A 97 -7.37 3.58 -4.91
C TYR A 97 -6.65 4.72 -4.21
N VAL A 98 -6.88 5.94 -4.68
CA VAL A 98 -6.29 7.16 -4.11
C VAL A 98 -7.40 8.10 -3.68
N TYR A 99 -7.32 8.61 -2.45
CA TYR A 99 -8.19 9.68 -1.98
C TYR A 99 -7.41 10.82 -1.34
N PHE A 100 -8.02 12.00 -1.28
CA PHE A 100 -7.46 13.19 -0.67
C PHE A 100 -8.16 13.46 0.65
N ILE A 101 -7.41 13.78 1.69
CA ILE A 101 -7.92 13.99 3.05
C ILE A 101 -7.13 15.09 3.77
N TYR A 102 -7.73 15.69 4.78
CA TYR A 102 -7.17 16.75 5.62
C TYR A 102 -6.67 17.99 4.84
N GLY A 103 -7.18 18.21 3.62
CA GLY A 103 -6.79 19.35 2.79
C GLY A 103 -5.36 19.34 2.21
N ASN A 104 -4.53 18.31 2.53
CA ASN A 104 -3.12 18.32 2.14
C ASN A 104 -2.49 16.95 1.85
N TYR A 105 -3.21 15.84 2.06
CA TYR A 105 -2.63 14.51 1.90
C TYR A 105 -3.41 13.63 0.93
N PHE A 106 -2.68 12.92 0.08
CA PHE A 106 -3.20 11.75 -0.64
C PHE A 106 -2.92 10.49 0.17
N MET A 107 -3.85 9.53 0.09
CA MET A 107 -3.73 8.21 0.70
C MET A 107 -3.77 7.16 -0.40
N LEU A 108 -2.76 6.28 -0.41
CA LEU A 108 -2.59 5.24 -1.41
C LEU A 108 -3.07 3.90 -0.86
N ASN A 109 -4.00 3.29 -1.57
CA ASN A 109 -4.56 1.98 -1.24
C ASN A 109 -4.53 1.05 -2.46
N VAL A 110 -4.73 -0.23 -2.21
CA VAL A 110 -5.02 -1.25 -3.21
C VAL A 110 -6.36 -1.92 -2.93
N SER A 111 -7.20 -2.11 -3.97
CA SER A 111 -8.45 -2.90 -3.86
C SER A 111 -8.13 -4.34 -3.48
N ALA A 112 -8.99 -5.00 -2.68
CA ALA A 112 -8.63 -6.23 -2.00
C ALA A 112 -9.53 -7.42 -2.28
N GLU A 113 -10.68 -7.22 -2.95
CA GLU A 113 -11.70 -8.23 -3.16
C GLU A 113 -11.96 -8.52 -4.65
N LYS A 114 -12.93 -9.39 -4.92
CA LYS A 114 -13.49 -9.59 -6.26
C LYS A 114 -14.18 -8.31 -6.71
N GLU A 115 -14.33 -8.15 -8.02
CA GLU A 115 -15.08 -7.04 -8.60
C GLU A 115 -16.51 -6.97 -8.02
N GLY A 116 -16.97 -5.75 -7.74
CA GLY A 116 -18.26 -5.49 -7.11
C GLY A 116 -18.23 -5.48 -5.57
N VAL A 117 -17.15 -5.91 -4.92
CA VAL A 117 -17.00 -5.92 -3.46
C VAL A 117 -15.99 -4.87 -3.01
N GLY A 118 -16.46 -3.86 -2.30
CA GLY A 118 -15.63 -2.73 -1.87
C GLY A 118 -14.81 -3.02 -0.63
N ALA A 119 -13.48 -3.17 -0.79
CA ALA A 119 -12.53 -3.35 0.30
C ALA A 119 -11.14 -2.88 -0.12
N ALA A 120 -10.29 -2.56 0.84
CA ALA A 120 -8.96 -2.02 0.55
C ALA A 120 -7.88 -2.43 1.56
N VAL A 121 -6.64 -2.32 1.09
CA VAL A 121 -5.47 -2.25 1.96
C VAL A 121 -4.80 -0.88 1.77
N LEU A 122 -4.71 -0.11 2.85
CA LEU A 122 -3.97 1.14 2.91
C LEU A 122 -2.48 0.84 3.12
N PHE A 123 -1.61 1.43 2.29
CA PHE A 123 -0.17 1.45 2.52
C PHE A 123 0.18 2.52 3.54
N ARG A 124 0.70 2.11 4.70
CA ARG A 124 0.97 3.02 5.82
C ARG A 124 2.42 3.47 5.90
N ALA A 125 3.37 2.57 5.63
CA ALA A 125 4.78 2.93 5.63
C ALA A 125 5.60 2.07 4.66
N LEU A 126 6.66 2.70 4.11
CA LEU A 126 7.70 2.06 3.33
C LEU A 126 9.07 2.28 3.98
N GLU A 127 9.91 1.28 3.90
CA GLU A 127 11.36 1.44 4.02
C GLU A 127 11.90 1.87 2.65
N PRO A 128 12.52 3.06 2.52
CA PRO A 128 13.11 3.50 1.26
C PRO A 128 14.24 2.58 0.81
N LEU A 129 14.23 2.15 -0.47
CA LEU A 129 15.26 1.28 -1.05
C LEU A 129 16.02 1.98 -2.18
N GLU A 130 15.29 2.71 -3.04
CA GLU A 130 15.85 3.40 -4.22
C GLU A 130 15.17 4.75 -4.42
N GLY A 131 15.90 5.71 -5.03
CA GLY A 131 15.34 7.03 -5.33
C GLY A 131 15.22 7.96 -4.12
N ILE A 132 16.02 7.77 -3.07
CA ILE A 132 15.97 8.56 -1.83
C ILE A 132 16.12 10.07 -2.10
N LYS A 133 17.04 10.45 -3.00
CA LYS A 133 17.20 11.88 -3.40
C LYS A 133 15.91 12.44 -4.04
N MET A 134 15.17 11.61 -4.79
CA MET A 134 13.90 11.99 -5.39
C MET A 134 12.77 12.07 -4.35
N MET A 135 12.77 11.20 -3.35
CA MET A 135 11.84 11.27 -2.21
C MET A 135 12.08 12.53 -1.36
N LYS A 136 13.33 12.98 -1.23
CA LYS A 136 13.72 14.18 -0.46
C LYS A 136 13.40 15.49 -1.17
N ARG A 137 13.01 15.49 -2.44
CA ARG A 137 12.72 16.74 -3.17
C ARG A 137 11.59 17.51 -2.49
N GLY A 138 11.87 18.74 -2.07
CA GLY A 138 10.94 19.57 -1.29
C GLY A 138 10.84 19.21 0.20
N ARG A 139 11.55 18.16 0.66
CA ARG A 139 11.51 17.65 2.04
C ARG A 139 12.91 17.34 2.58
N ARG A 140 13.91 18.18 2.27
CA ARG A 140 15.33 17.95 2.60
C ARG A 140 15.61 17.80 4.08
N HIS A 141 14.80 18.43 4.95
CA HIS A 141 14.87 18.38 6.40
C HIS A 141 14.38 17.05 6.99
N VAL A 142 13.67 16.21 6.21
CA VAL A 142 13.12 14.95 6.70
C VAL A 142 14.21 13.87 6.70
N ALA A 143 14.38 13.20 7.84
CA ALA A 143 15.30 12.06 7.95
C ALA A 143 14.87 10.92 7.01
N GLU A 144 15.83 10.13 6.49
CA GLU A 144 15.53 9.09 5.51
C GLU A 144 14.50 8.06 6.00
N LYS A 145 14.63 7.63 7.26
CA LYS A 145 13.71 6.70 7.91
C LYS A 145 12.26 7.22 8.00
N ASP A 146 12.07 8.55 7.93
CA ASP A 146 10.76 9.19 8.08
C ASP A 146 10.15 9.63 6.74
N LEU A 147 10.88 9.48 5.62
CA LEU A 147 10.43 9.91 4.29
C LEU A 147 9.11 9.29 3.86
N ALA A 148 8.89 8.03 4.21
CA ALA A 148 7.67 7.28 3.87
C ALA A 148 7.04 6.61 5.11
N ARG A 149 7.26 7.18 6.30
CA ARG A 149 6.68 6.72 7.57
C ARG A 149 5.34 7.42 7.81
N GLY A 150 4.27 6.72 7.54
CA GLY A 150 2.88 7.21 7.56
C GLY A 150 2.31 7.40 6.15
N PRO A 151 0.98 7.20 5.96
CA PRO A 151 0.36 7.06 4.65
C PRO A 151 0.46 8.33 3.79
N GLY A 152 0.28 9.52 4.38
CA GLY A 152 0.44 10.79 3.67
C GLY A 152 1.90 11.05 3.24
N ARG A 153 2.87 10.78 4.13
CA ARG A 153 4.30 10.89 3.80
C ARG A 153 4.72 9.90 2.72
N LEU A 154 4.17 8.68 2.75
CA LEU A 154 4.37 7.65 1.74
C LEU A 154 3.87 8.11 0.37
N ALA A 155 2.63 8.59 0.30
CA ALA A 155 2.06 9.10 -0.95
C ALA A 155 2.87 10.28 -1.51
N ALA A 156 3.30 11.19 -0.65
CA ALA A 156 4.16 12.32 -1.03
C ALA A 156 5.55 11.85 -1.51
N ALA A 157 6.16 10.83 -0.85
CA ALA A 157 7.44 10.26 -1.26
C ALA A 157 7.38 9.66 -2.67
N LEU A 158 6.30 8.95 -2.98
CA LEU A 158 6.05 8.34 -4.28
C LEU A 158 5.45 9.33 -5.30
N ARG A 159 5.19 10.59 -4.90
CA ARG A 159 4.51 11.59 -5.73
C ARG A 159 3.19 11.07 -6.30
N VAL A 160 2.43 10.37 -5.47
CA VAL A 160 1.11 9.87 -5.82
C VAL A 160 0.09 10.98 -5.66
N THR A 161 -0.78 11.11 -6.66
CA THR A 161 -1.92 12.04 -6.69
C THR A 161 -3.17 11.30 -7.16
N ARG A 162 -4.31 11.98 -7.23
CA ARG A 162 -5.56 11.42 -7.73
C ARG A 162 -5.46 10.80 -9.14
N ARG A 163 -4.47 11.19 -9.95
CA ARG A 163 -4.23 10.64 -11.31
C ARG A 163 -3.91 9.15 -11.32
N PHE A 164 -3.53 8.58 -10.19
CA PHE A 164 -3.21 7.16 -10.05
C PHE A 164 -4.43 6.31 -9.70
N ASP A 165 -5.56 6.95 -9.33
CA ASP A 165 -6.78 6.23 -8.99
C ASP A 165 -7.28 5.37 -10.14
N GLY A 166 -7.61 4.11 -9.87
CA GLY A 166 -8.07 3.12 -10.86
C GLY A 166 -6.96 2.43 -11.68
N LEU A 167 -5.69 2.88 -11.59
CA LEU A 167 -4.58 2.18 -12.26
C LEU A 167 -4.43 0.74 -11.74
N ASP A 168 -3.72 -0.07 -12.49
CA ASP A 168 -3.46 -1.47 -12.17
C ASP A 168 -2.04 -1.66 -11.61
N PHE A 169 -1.92 -2.07 -10.36
CA PHE A 169 -0.62 -2.39 -9.76
C PHE A 169 0.08 -3.61 -10.39
N CYS A 170 -0.68 -4.47 -11.06
CA CYS A 170 -0.16 -5.71 -11.67
C CYS A 170 0.15 -5.57 -13.16
N ALA A 171 -0.23 -4.46 -13.80
CA ALA A 171 0.04 -4.15 -15.20
C ALA A 171 1.28 -3.26 -15.38
N PRO A 172 1.88 -3.21 -16.59
CA PRO A 172 2.87 -2.20 -16.94
C PRO A 172 2.32 -0.79 -16.71
N GLY A 173 3.09 0.06 -16.02
CA GLY A 173 2.64 1.40 -15.71
C GLY A 173 3.57 2.14 -14.76
N PRO A 174 3.21 3.37 -14.42
CA PRO A 174 4.06 4.24 -13.62
C PRO A 174 4.12 3.88 -12.14
N LEU A 175 3.22 3.00 -11.66
CA LEU A 175 3.14 2.55 -10.26
C LEU A 175 2.76 1.08 -10.24
N TRP A 176 3.56 0.23 -9.59
CA TRP A 176 3.34 -1.21 -9.58
C TRP A 176 3.86 -1.90 -8.32
N LEU A 177 3.31 -3.09 -8.04
CA LEU A 177 3.74 -3.97 -6.94
C LEU A 177 4.81 -4.94 -7.44
N GLY A 178 5.92 -4.99 -6.72
CA GLY A 178 7.04 -5.89 -6.98
C GLY A 178 7.16 -7.02 -5.96
N SER A 179 7.88 -8.07 -6.35
CA SER A 179 8.28 -9.15 -5.44
C SER A 179 9.09 -8.60 -4.26
N ALA A 180 9.23 -9.40 -3.21
CA ALA A 180 10.16 -9.09 -2.14
C ALA A 180 11.61 -9.10 -2.68
N VAL A 181 12.40 -8.09 -2.33
CA VAL A 181 13.84 -8.06 -2.62
C VAL A 181 14.64 -8.70 -1.50
N ARG A 182 14.04 -8.88 -0.35
CA ARG A 182 14.52 -9.65 0.80
C ARG A 182 13.34 -10.20 1.60
N PRO A 183 13.50 -11.29 2.36
CA PRO A 183 12.43 -11.84 3.19
C PRO A 183 11.84 -10.79 4.14
N ALA A 184 10.54 -10.89 4.40
CA ALA A 184 9.92 -10.17 5.48
C ALA A 184 10.40 -10.77 6.81
N GLY A 185 10.74 -9.92 7.78
CA GLY A 185 10.96 -10.35 9.15
C GLY A 185 9.65 -10.81 9.82
N ARG A 186 9.69 -11.00 11.14
CA ARG A 186 8.51 -11.37 11.93
C ARG A 186 7.40 -10.31 11.77
N ILE A 187 6.21 -10.75 11.34
CA ILE A 187 5.04 -9.89 11.18
C ILE A 187 4.29 -9.79 12.51
N GLY A 188 4.27 -8.58 13.09
CA GLY A 188 3.46 -8.26 14.26
C GLY A 188 2.09 -7.71 13.88
N ARG A 189 1.19 -7.62 14.85
CA ARG A 189 -0.10 -6.95 14.76
C ARG A 189 -0.21 -5.92 15.87
N SER A 190 -0.77 -4.75 15.55
CA SER A 190 -1.16 -3.78 16.56
C SER A 190 -2.66 -3.50 16.49
N VAL A 191 -3.20 -3.01 17.59
CA VAL A 191 -4.56 -2.46 17.63
C VAL A 191 -4.54 -1.10 16.94
N ARG A 192 -5.59 -0.79 16.19
CA ARG A 192 -5.85 0.52 15.60
C ARG A 192 -6.28 1.50 16.67
#